data_5bad05b4ee874caa9ac25b860c8cd49a
#
_entry.id   5bad05b4ee874caa9ac25b860c8cd49a
#
_cell.length_a   1.000
_cell.length_b   1.000
_cell.length_c   1.000
_cell.angle_alpha   90.00
_cell.angle_beta   90.00
_cell.angle_gamma   90.00
#
_symmetry.space_group_name_H-M   'P 1'
#
loop_
_entity.id
_entity.type
_entity.pdbx_description
1 polymer ?
#
loop_
_entity_poly.entity_id
_entity_poly.type
_entity_poly.pdbx_seq_one_letter_code
_entity_poly.pdbx_strand_id
1 'polypeptide(L)'
;MNYDEKALTPTERSVATILNDTVAHLDLRKPPFQIFSDQVLPKIETVQPGEDLTKIRASVQQCQDIADSAVHYYQDVSAQLTAKLKAAGVPAQTAHEIAETFAQLAQEVGKVPWPTEVNKACASITTLLDVLSENSSQWTRQSDGHLLFSSQQLLDQYNSATTDLNAAIRAINGG
;
A
#
# COMPACT_ATOMS: atom_id res chain seq x y z
N MET A 1 8.97 -11.52 27.00
CA MET A 1 8.25 -12.23 28.06
C MET A 1 7.60 -13.45 27.40
N ASN A 2 8.04 -14.67 27.75
CA ASN A 2 7.34 -15.89 27.30
C ASN A 2 6.15 -16.10 28.24
N TYR A 3 4.95 -15.76 27.78
CA TYR A 3 3.73 -16.19 28.44
C TYR A 3 3.53 -17.69 28.17
N ASP A 4 3.33 -18.47 29.25
CA ASP A 4 2.97 -19.88 29.15
C ASP A 4 1.52 -19.97 28.61
N GLU A 5 1.35 -20.20 27.32
CA GLU A 5 0.03 -20.30 26.66
C GLU A 5 -0.89 -21.35 27.28
N LYS A 6 -0.33 -22.31 28.02
CA LYS A 6 -1.10 -23.33 28.71
C LYS A 6 -1.81 -22.81 29.97
N ALA A 7 -1.42 -21.65 30.50
CA ALA A 7 -2.00 -21.05 31.69
C ALA A 7 -3.22 -20.14 31.40
N LEU A 8 -3.49 -19.82 30.14
CA LEU A 8 -4.57 -18.89 29.75
C LEU A 8 -5.95 -19.61 29.81
N THR A 9 -6.92 -18.88 30.33
CA THR A 9 -8.34 -19.26 30.21
C THR A 9 -8.80 -19.21 28.73
N PRO A 10 -9.93 -19.87 28.37
CA PRO A 10 -10.46 -19.80 27.02
C PRO A 10 -10.72 -18.36 26.53
N THR A 11 -11.20 -17.48 27.40
CA THR A 11 -11.43 -16.06 27.11
C THR A 11 -10.10 -15.34 26.83
N GLU A 12 -9.08 -15.53 27.66
CA GLU A 12 -7.78 -14.91 27.48
C GLU A 12 -7.11 -15.35 26.16
N ARG A 13 -7.24 -16.63 25.80
CA ARG A 13 -6.76 -17.13 24.50
C ARG A 13 -7.48 -16.47 23.33
N SER A 14 -8.81 -16.34 23.41
CA SER A 14 -9.59 -15.65 22.38
C SER A 14 -9.19 -14.19 22.25
N VAL A 15 -8.98 -13.49 23.36
CA VAL A 15 -8.48 -12.11 23.38
C VAL A 15 -7.10 -12.01 22.74
N ALA A 16 -6.17 -12.87 23.12
CA ALA A 16 -4.81 -12.89 22.56
C ALA A 16 -4.84 -13.11 21.02
N THR A 17 -5.67 -14.04 20.55
CA THR A 17 -5.85 -14.28 19.11
C THR A 17 -6.39 -13.03 18.41
N ILE A 18 -7.47 -12.40 18.93
CA ILE A 18 -8.05 -11.21 18.37
C ILE A 18 -7.03 -10.06 18.28
N LEU A 19 -6.22 -9.86 19.32
CA LEU A 19 -5.21 -8.81 19.36
C LEU A 19 -4.06 -9.10 18.40
N ASN A 20 -3.59 -10.32 18.32
CA ASN A 20 -2.53 -10.72 17.36
C ASN A 20 -3.00 -10.55 15.92
N ASP A 21 -4.23 -10.95 15.59
CA ASP A 21 -4.82 -10.75 14.27
C ASP A 21 -4.94 -9.25 13.93
N THR A 22 -5.33 -8.43 14.94
CA THR A 22 -5.42 -6.98 14.76
C THR A 22 -4.05 -6.37 14.49
N VAL A 23 -3.01 -6.76 15.24
CA VAL A 23 -1.62 -6.31 15.02
C VAL A 23 -1.10 -6.72 13.65
N ALA A 24 -1.37 -7.97 13.24
CA ALA A 24 -0.96 -8.46 11.92
C ALA A 24 -1.58 -7.63 10.78
N HIS A 25 -2.81 -7.15 10.95
CA HIS A 25 -3.49 -6.27 9.99
C HIS A 25 -3.00 -4.82 10.03
N LEU A 26 -2.27 -4.38 11.06
CA LEU A 26 -1.67 -3.04 11.08
C LEU A 26 -0.45 -2.92 10.14
N ASP A 27 0.22 -4.02 9.79
CA ASP A 27 1.39 -4.02 8.92
C ASP A 27 1.02 -4.27 7.45
N LEU A 28 0.05 -3.50 6.94
CA LEU A 28 -0.41 -3.58 5.53
C LEU A 28 0.51 -2.87 4.53
N ARG A 29 1.64 -2.30 4.97
CA ARG A 29 2.58 -1.56 4.12
C ARG A 29 3.44 -2.44 3.22
N LYS A 30 3.84 -3.61 3.71
CA LYS A 30 4.78 -4.50 2.99
C LYS A 30 4.29 -4.97 1.62
N PRO A 31 3.02 -5.43 1.46
CA PRO A 31 2.56 -5.95 0.18
C PRO A 31 2.63 -4.93 -0.98
N PRO A 32 2.16 -3.67 -0.87
CA PRO A 32 2.30 -2.69 -1.94
C PRO A 32 3.76 -2.42 -2.33
N PHE A 33 4.65 -2.35 -1.35
CA PHE A 33 6.08 -2.17 -1.59
C PHE A 33 6.67 -3.30 -2.39
N GLN A 34 6.37 -4.53 -1.99
CA GLN A 34 6.88 -5.73 -2.66
C GLN A 34 6.34 -5.82 -4.09
N ILE A 35 5.07 -5.47 -4.31
CA ILE A 35 4.49 -5.42 -5.66
C ILE A 35 5.19 -4.36 -6.50
N PHE A 36 5.44 -3.15 -5.97
CA PHE A 36 6.16 -2.11 -6.70
C PHE A 36 7.58 -2.55 -7.06
N SER A 37 8.36 -3.03 -6.09
CA SER A 37 9.76 -3.42 -6.31
C SER A 37 9.92 -4.61 -7.25
N ASP A 38 9.04 -5.60 -7.15
CA ASP A 38 9.23 -6.88 -7.81
C ASP A 38 8.48 -6.99 -9.15
N GLN A 39 7.36 -6.29 -9.28
CA GLN A 39 6.47 -6.48 -10.43
C GLN A 39 6.27 -5.24 -11.29
N VAL A 40 6.34 -4.04 -10.72
CA VAL A 40 5.98 -2.80 -11.42
C VAL A 40 7.22 -2.06 -11.91
N LEU A 41 8.09 -1.62 -11.00
CA LEU A 41 9.23 -0.79 -11.37
C LEU A 41 10.19 -1.46 -12.36
N PRO A 42 10.60 -2.74 -12.19
CA PRO A 42 11.48 -3.39 -13.16
C PRO A 42 10.86 -3.52 -14.55
N LYS A 43 9.53 -3.63 -14.62
CA LYS A 43 8.81 -3.70 -15.89
C LYS A 43 8.74 -2.36 -16.60
N ILE A 44 8.51 -1.26 -15.87
CA ILE A 44 8.56 0.09 -16.43
C ILE A 44 9.94 0.39 -16.99
N GLU A 45 11.01 -0.03 -16.28
CA GLU A 45 12.39 0.15 -16.72
C GLU A 45 12.75 -0.63 -18.00
N THR A 46 11.99 -1.66 -18.35
CA THR A 46 12.28 -2.54 -19.50
C THR A 46 11.22 -2.52 -20.59
N VAL A 47 10.13 -1.78 -20.41
CA VAL A 47 9.00 -1.71 -21.36
C VAL A 47 9.46 -1.33 -22.76
N GLN A 48 8.85 -1.95 -23.78
CA GLN A 48 9.09 -1.69 -25.20
C GLN A 48 7.88 -1.01 -25.85
N PRO A 49 8.07 -0.24 -26.94
CA PRO A 49 6.97 0.32 -27.70
C PRO A 49 6.00 -0.78 -28.18
N GLY A 50 4.70 -0.59 -27.91
CA GLY A 50 3.65 -1.55 -28.29
C GLY A 50 3.54 -2.80 -27.41
N GLU A 51 4.28 -2.87 -26.29
CA GLU A 51 4.16 -3.96 -25.32
C GLU A 51 2.77 -3.95 -24.64
N ASP A 52 2.23 -5.14 -24.35
CA ASP A 52 1.00 -5.28 -23.55
C ASP A 52 1.28 -4.99 -22.08
N LEU A 53 0.71 -3.88 -21.58
CA LEU A 53 0.88 -3.38 -20.22
C LEU A 53 -0.21 -3.87 -19.24
N THR A 54 -1.11 -4.75 -19.65
CA THR A 54 -2.25 -5.18 -18.84
C THR A 54 -1.83 -5.76 -17.50
N LYS A 55 -0.76 -6.56 -17.46
CA LYS A 55 -0.25 -7.16 -16.20
C LYS A 55 0.31 -6.12 -15.24
N ILE A 56 1.02 -5.12 -15.75
CA ILE A 56 1.56 -4.03 -14.91
C ILE A 56 0.40 -3.23 -14.34
N ARG A 57 -0.60 -2.88 -15.16
CA ARG A 57 -1.81 -2.17 -14.72
C ARG A 57 -2.56 -2.95 -13.63
N ALA A 58 -2.70 -4.27 -13.77
CA ALA A 58 -3.31 -5.11 -12.74
C ALA A 58 -2.54 -5.08 -11.43
N SER A 59 -1.20 -5.11 -11.46
CA SER A 59 -0.37 -4.99 -10.26
C SER A 59 -0.49 -3.61 -9.61
N VAL A 60 -0.57 -2.54 -10.39
CA VAL A 60 -0.81 -1.17 -9.89
C VAL A 60 -2.18 -1.07 -9.22
N GLN A 61 -3.23 -1.63 -9.83
CA GLN A 61 -4.57 -1.66 -9.24
C GLN A 61 -4.57 -2.43 -7.92
N GLN A 62 -3.90 -3.57 -7.86
CA GLN A 62 -3.76 -4.35 -6.61
C GLN A 62 -3.11 -3.52 -5.48
N CYS A 63 -2.06 -2.72 -5.79
CA CYS A 63 -1.46 -1.83 -4.80
C CYS A 63 -2.46 -0.77 -4.31
N GLN A 64 -3.25 -0.20 -5.21
CA GLN A 64 -4.26 0.80 -4.89
C GLN A 64 -5.35 0.20 -4.00
N ASP A 65 -5.87 -0.98 -4.33
CA ASP A 65 -6.90 -1.67 -3.55
C ASP A 65 -6.42 -1.97 -2.12
N ILE A 66 -5.14 -2.34 -1.94
CA ILE A 66 -4.54 -2.55 -0.62
C ILE A 66 -4.46 -1.23 0.15
N ALA A 67 -4.02 -0.14 -0.49
CA ALA A 67 -3.91 1.17 0.15
C ALA A 67 -5.29 1.70 0.58
N ASP A 68 -6.30 1.58 -0.27
CA ASP A 68 -7.67 1.99 0.03
C ASP A 68 -8.27 1.16 1.16
N SER A 69 -8.05 -0.16 1.14
CA SER A 69 -8.49 -1.06 2.22
C SER A 69 -7.85 -0.71 3.55
N ALA A 70 -6.59 -0.30 3.55
CA ALA A 70 -5.88 0.11 4.76
C ALA A 70 -6.47 1.40 5.37
N VAL A 71 -6.84 2.38 4.53
CA VAL A 71 -7.50 3.62 5.01
C VAL A 71 -8.79 3.27 5.75
N HIS A 72 -9.65 2.46 5.16
CA HIS A 72 -10.89 2.01 5.79
C HIS A 72 -10.64 1.22 7.08
N TYR A 73 -9.68 0.30 7.05
CA TYR A 73 -9.33 -0.48 8.24
C TYR A 73 -8.89 0.41 9.41
N TYR A 74 -8.04 1.40 9.17
CA TYR A 74 -7.56 2.30 10.24
C TYR A 74 -8.67 3.20 10.79
N GLN A 75 -9.67 3.56 9.99
CA GLN A 75 -10.84 4.32 10.44
C GLN A 75 -11.75 3.49 11.35
N ASP A 76 -11.92 2.20 11.06
CA ASP A 76 -12.91 1.33 11.69
C ASP A 76 -12.33 0.42 12.78
N VAL A 77 -11.01 0.40 12.99
CA VAL A 77 -10.34 -0.58 13.86
C VAL A 77 -10.88 -0.57 15.29
N SER A 78 -11.17 0.60 15.87
CA SER A 78 -11.71 0.69 17.24
C SER A 78 -13.10 0.03 17.34
N ALA A 79 -13.99 0.32 16.42
CA ALA A 79 -15.34 -0.23 16.41
C ALA A 79 -15.32 -1.75 16.20
N GLN A 80 -14.53 -2.23 15.23
CA GLN A 80 -14.40 -3.66 14.93
C GLN A 80 -13.77 -4.44 16.09
N LEU A 81 -12.70 -3.90 16.68
CA LEU A 81 -12.02 -4.55 17.81
C LEU A 81 -12.92 -4.59 19.04
N THR A 82 -13.63 -3.50 19.36
CA THR A 82 -14.62 -3.46 20.44
C THR A 82 -15.68 -4.56 20.26
N ALA A 83 -16.23 -4.71 19.06
CA ALA A 83 -17.24 -5.73 18.78
C ALA A 83 -16.69 -7.16 18.95
N LYS A 84 -15.50 -7.44 18.44
CA LYS A 84 -14.82 -8.77 18.57
C LYS A 84 -14.54 -9.11 20.04
N LEU A 85 -14.02 -8.17 20.82
CA LEU A 85 -13.70 -8.37 22.24
C LEU A 85 -14.97 -8.62 23.07
N LYS A 86 -16.04 -7.88 22.82
CA LYS A 86 -17.34 -8.14 23.46
C LYS A 86 -17.88 -9.53 23.14
N ALA A 87 -17.80 -9.95 21.89
CA ALA A 87 -18.22 -11.29 21.48
C ALA A 87 -17.38 -12.39 22.12
N ALA A 88 -16.11 -12.12 22.47
CA ALA A 88 -15.24 -13.03 23.24
C ALA A 88 -15.50 -13.00 24.77
N GLY A 89 -16.49 -12.23 25.25
CA GLY A 89 -16.87 -12.17 26.66
C GLY A 89 -16.12 -11.13 27.49
N VAL A 90 -15.39 -10.21 26.85
CA VAL A 90 -14.74 -9.09 27.55
C VAL A 90 -15.80 -8.06 27.97
N PRO A 91 -15.77 -7.56 29.24
CA PRO A 91 -16.68 -6.49 29.68
C PRO A 91 -16.63 -5.28 28.74
N ALA A 92 -17.78 -4.65 28.49
CA ALA A 92 -17.92 -3.60 27.48
C ALA A 92 -16.94 -2.43 27.64
N GLN A 93 -16.74 -2.00 28.91
CA GLN A 93 -15.81 -0.91 29.24
C GLN A 93 -14.35 -1.29 28.90
N THR A 94 -13.92 -2.48 29.35
CA THR A 94 -12.56 -2.99 29.10
C THR A 94 -12.32 -3.22 27.59
N ALA A 95 -13.32 -3.72 26.87
CA ALA A 95 -13.25 -3.90 25.42
C ALA A 95 -13.06 -2.56 24.70
N HIS A 96 -13.75 -1.52 25.14
CA HIS A 96 -13.60 -0.16 24.60
C HIS A 96 -12.22 0.41 24.90
N GLU A 97 -11.73 0.33 26.13
CA GLU A 97 -10.40 0.83 26.52
C GLU A 97 -9.26 0.16 25.74
N ILE A 98 -9.34 -1.16 25.55
CA ILE A 98 -8.37 -1.88 24.72
C ILE A 98 -8.46 -1.39 23.26
N ALA A 99 -9.66 -1.26 22.71
CA ALA A 99 -9.87 -0.86 21.34
C ALA A 99 -9.38 0.58 21.07
N GLU A 100 -9.59 1.50 22.00
CA GLU A 100 -9.06 2.88 21.91
C GLU A 100 -7.53 2.91 21.93
N THR A 101 -6.88 2.08 22.74
CA THR A 101 -5.42 1.96 22.74
C THR A 101 -4.90 1.48 21.37
N PHE A 102 -5.58 0.51 20.76
CA PHE A 102 -5.23 0.04 19.42
C PHE A 102 -5.55 1.07 18.33
N ALA A 103 -6.62 1.83 18.47
CA ALA A 103 -6.95 2.93 17.57
C ALA A 103 -5.87 4.03 17.60
N GLN A 104 -5.34 4.34 18.79
CA GLN A 104 -4.21 5.28 18.91
C GLN A 104 -2.96 4.75 18.23
N LEU A 105 -2.62 3.46 18.42
CA LEU A 105 -1.51 2.81 17.72
C LEU A 105 -1.73 2.80 16.19
N ALA A 106 -2.95 2.49 15.74
CA ALA A 106 -3.31 2.54 14.32
C ALA A 106 -3.20 3.96 13.76
N GLN A 107 -3.59 4.98 14.52
CA GLN A 107 -3.39 6.38 14.15
C GLN A 107 -1.91 6.77 14.07
N GLU A 108 -1.07 6.30 14.98
CA GLU A 108 0.38 6.52 14.91
C GLU A 108 1.00 5.83 13.68
N VAL A 109 0.59 4.61 13.37
CA VAL A 109 0.98 3.91 12.15
C VAL A 109 0.40 4.61 10.91
N GLY A 110 -0.84 5.10 10.98
CA GLY A 110 -1.52 5.83 9.92
C GLY A 110 -1.09 7.30 9.76
N LYS A 111 -0.36 7.87 10.74
CA LYS A 111 0.31 9.18 10.59
C LYS A 111 1.45 9.13 9.57
N VAL A 112 2.00 7.97 9.31
CA VAL A 112 2.80 7.76 8.12
C VAL A 112 1.84 7.81 6.93
N PRO A 113 1.93 8.78 6.01
CA PRO A 113 0.96 8.99 4.94
C PRO A 113 1.01 7.91 3.86
N TRP A 114 1.50 6.70 4.21
CA TRP A 114 1.81 5.66 3.25
C TRP A 114 0.63 5.24 2.34
N PRO A 115 -0.64 5.11 2.79
CA PRO A 115 -1.72 4.77 1.86
C PRO A 115 -1.94 5.88 0.82
N THR A 116 -1.91 7.14 1.26
CA THR A 116 -2.02 8.30 0.37
C THR A 116 -0.85 8.36 -0.59
N GLU A 117 0.38 8.10 -0.14
CA GLU A 117 1.56 8.13 -1.00
C GLU A 117 1.61 6.93 -1.96
N VAL A 118 1.14 5.74 -1.53
CA VAL A 118 0.95 4.61 -2.45
C VAL A 118 -0.06 4.97 -3.54
N ASN A 119 -1.19 5.59 -3.20
CA ASN A 119 -2.17 6.04 -4.20
C ASN A 119 -1.59 7.09 -5.16
N LYS A 120 -0.78 8.02 -4.69
CA LYS A 120 -0.05 8.95 -5.56
C LYS A 120 0.94 8.22 -6.48
N ALA A 121 1.69 7.26 -5.95
CA ALA A 121 2.59 6.45 -6.76
C ALA A 121 1.82 5.65 -7.83
N CYS A 122 0.69 5.04 -7.47
CA CYS A 122 -0.18 4.35 -8.44
C CYS A 122 -0.67 5.28 -9.54
N ALA A 123 -1.13 6.49 -9.19
CA ALA A 123 -1.57 7.49 -10.17
C ALA A 123 -0.43 7.91 -11.11
N SER A 124 0.76 8.18 -10.58
CA SER A 124 1.93 8.53 -11.37
C SER A 124 2.36 7.40 -12.31
N ILE A 125 2.34 6.15 -11.83
CA ILE A 125 2.63 4.97 -12.67
C ILE A 125 1.58 4.83 -13.77
N THR A 126 0.30 5.01 -13.46
CA THR A 126 -0.78 4.95 -14.44
C THR A 126 -0.55 5.99 -15.53
N THR A 127 -0.21 7.24 -15.17
CA THR A 127 0.14 8.30 -16.14
C THR A 127 1.34 7.91 -16.99
N LEU A 128 2.40 7.34 -16.42
CA LEU A 128 3.56 6.84 -17.18
C LEU A 128 3.14 5.76 -18.19
N LEU A 129 2.33 4.80 -17.76
CA LEU A 129 1.84 3.73 -18.63
C LEU A 129 0.94 4.26 -19.75
N ASP A 130 0.13 5.29 -19.48
CA ASP A 130 -0.72 5.96 -20.50
C ASP A 130 0.15 6.68 -21.54
N VAL A 131 1.11 7.48 -21.10
CA VAL A 131 2.05 8.17 -21.99
C VAL A 131 2.74 7.16 -22.92
N LEU A 132 3.22 6.03 -22.37
CA LEU A 132 3.96 5.03 -23.13
C LEU A 132 3.06 4.22 -24.07
N SER A 133 1.85 3.81 -23.62
CA SER A 133 0.95 2.96 -24.42
C SER A 133 0.23 3.74 -25.53
N GLU A 134 -0.30 4.91 -25.21
CA GLU A 134 -1.07 5.73 -26.17
C GLU A 134 -0.19 6.33 -27.25
N ASN A 135 1.10 6.51 -26.96
CA ASN A 135 2.08 7.11 -27.86
C ASN A 135 3.16 6.11 -28.30
N SER A 136 2.84 4.83 -28.42
CA SER A 136 3.81 3.77 -28.66
C SER A 136 4.65 3.93 -29.94
N SER A 137 4.16 4.67 -30.94
CA SER A 137 4.91 5.03 -32.17
C SER A 137 5.75 6.31 -32.03
N GLN A 138 5.66 7.01 -30.90
CA GLN A 138 6.27 8.33 -30.72
C GLN A 138 7.45 8.32 -29.73
N TRP A 139 7.88 7.14 -29.31
CA TRP A 139 9.07 6.97 -28.49
C TRP A 139 9.79 5.67 -28.84
N THR A 140 11.06 5.62 -28.50
CA THR A 140 11.90 4.44 -28.66
C THR A 140 12.76 4.24 -27.41
N ARG A 141 13.11 2.99 -27.11
CA ARG A 141 14.10 2.68 -26.07
C ARG A 141 15.45 2.41 -26.71
N GLN A 142 16.47 3.11 -26.25
CA GLN A 142 17.84 2.90 -26.68
C GLN A 142 18.49 1.70 -25.96
N SER A 143 19.62 1.22 -26.47
CA SER A 143 20.37 0.11 -25.91
C SER A 143 20.92 0.36 -24.50
N ASP A 144 21.09 1.63 -24.14
CA ASP A 144 21.50 2.08 -22.80
C ASP A 144 20.31 2.25 -21.82
N GLY A 145 19.09 1.95 -22.27
CA GLY A 145 17.87 2.03 -21.47
C GLY A 145 17.16 3.39 -21.52
N HIS A 146 17.77 4.44 -22.13
CA HIS A 146 17.14 5.74 -22.25
C HIS A 146 15.95 5.72 -23.20
N LEU A 147 14.91 6.52 -22.87
CA LEU A 147 13.76 6.72 -23.75
C LEU A 147 13.96 8.00 -24.57
N LEU A 148 13.78 7.89 -25.88
CA LEU A 148 13.73 9.03 -26.80
C LEU A 148 12.29 9.26 -27.24
N PHE A 149 11.79 10.46 -27.03
CA PHE A 149 10.46 10.90 -27.43
C PHE A 149 10.53 11.76 -28.68
N SER A 150 9.54 11.64 -29.55
CA SER A 150 9.45 12.41 -30.79
C SER A 150 9.04 13.87 -30.58
N SER A 151 8.53 14.22 -29.40
CA SER A 151 8.14 15.59 -29.05
C SER A 151 8.55 15.96 -27.63
N GLN A 152 8.84 17.24 -27.42
CA GLN A 152 9.14 17.81 -26.10
C GLN A 152 7.96 17.66 -25.15
N GLN A 153 6.73 17.80 -25.64
CA GLN A 153 5.53 17.65 -24.82
C GLN A 153 5.42 16.25 -24.17
N LEU A 154 5.69 15.19 -24.94
CA LEU A 154 5.67 13.81 -24.39
C LEU A 154 6.80 13.59 -23.39
N LEU A 155 7.99 14.13 -23.66
CA LEU A 155 9.10 14.07 -22.73
C LEU A 155 8.76 14.78 -21.41
N ASP A 156 8.12 15.95 -21.47
CA ASP A 156 7.74 16.72 -20.30
C ASP A 156 6.67 15.99 -19.48
N GLN A 157 5.68 15.37 -20.12
CA GLN A 157 4.67 14.54 -19.46
C GLN A 157 5.31 13.33 -18.74
N TYR A 158 6.20 12.62 -19.43
CA TYR A 158 6.94 11.50 -18.86
C TYR A 158 7.79 11.92 -17.66
N ASN A 159 8.54 12.99 -17.78
CA ASN A 159 9.41 13.53 -16.73
C ASN A 159 8.59 14.01 -15.51
N SER A 160 7.45 14.66 -15.74
CA SER A 160 6.55 15.06 -14.66
C SER A 160 6.06 13.86 -13.86
N ALA A 161 5.51 12.86 -14.54
CA ALA A 161 5.00 11.65 -13.89
C ALA A 161 6.12 10.86 -13.16
N THR A 162 7.34 10.83 -13.72
CA THR A 162 8.51 10.22 -13.08
C THR A 162 8.93 10.99 -11.81
N THR A 163 8.87 12.32 -11.86
CA THR A 163 9.19 13.18 -10.71
C THR A 163 8.20 12.96 -9.58
N ASP A 164 6.90 12.93 -9.89
CA ASP A 164 5.82 12.69 -8.92
C ASP A 164 5.93 11.29 -8.31
N LEU A 165 6.22 10.26 -9.12
CA LEU A 165 6.46 8.90 -8.65
C LEU A 165 7.64 8.85 -7.66
N ASN A 166 8.77 9.47 -8.00
CA ASN A 166 9.93 9.50 -7.12
C ASN A 166 9.66 10.24 -5.81
N ALA A 167 8.86 11.32 -5.85
CA ALA A 167 8.45 12.04 -4.65
C ALA A 167 7.56 11.15 -3.75
N ALA A 168 6.58 10.45 -4.32
CA ALA A 168 5.73 9.53 -3.59
C ALA A 168 6.53 8.37 -2.97
N ILE A 169 7.44 7.74 -3.73
CA ILE A 169 8.30 6.66 -3.22
C ILE A 169 9.17 7.14 -2.04
N ARG A 170 9.75 8.34 -2.12
CA ARG A 170 10.53 8.91 -1.00
C ARG A 170 9.67 9.12 0.23
N ALA A 171 8.48 9.71 0.07
CA ALA A 171 7.55 9.93 1.18
C ALA A 171 7.10 8.64 1.84
N ILE A 172 6.88 7.58 1.07
CA ILE A 172 6.57 6.24 1.58
C ILE A 172 7.74 5.67 2.41
N ASN A 173 8.99 5.88 1.99
CA ASN A 173 10.18 5.37 2.66
C ASN A 173 10.58 6.18 3.92
N GLY A 174 9.84 7.21 4.24
CA GLY A 174 10.03 7.98 5.46
C GLY A 174 10.95 9.19 5.31
N GLY A 175 11.16 9.68 4.05
CA GLY A 175 11.77 10.96 3.70
C GLY A 175 13.19 11.14 4.19
#